data_7a35df1f66ffd384b7e6e2468d0720bf
#
_entry.id   7a35df1f66ffd384b7e6e2468d0720bf
#
_cell.length_a   1.000
_cell.length_b   1.000
_cell.length_c   1.000
_cell.angle_alpha   90.00
_cell.angle_beta   90.00
_cell.angle_gamma   90.00
#
_symmetry.space_group_name_H-M   'P 1'
#
loop_
_entity.id
_entity.type
_entity.pdbx_description
1 polymer ?
#
loop_
_entity_poly.entity_id
_entity_poly.type
_entity_poly.pdbx_seq_one_letter_code
_entity_poly.pdbx_strand_id
1 'polypeptide(L)'
;MTKEQNRTIWILILSSSLILAITMGVRQSLGLFIAPINSSTSLDIVSISLALAIGQFIWGLTQPIFGAIADKKGSFGVLVFGALLMFFGLILTPFLTSEFSIILTLGLLVAAGAGAGSFSILIGATAKNLPNEKRSFAGGFINAGGSFGQFIFAPLAQAIINGFGWIYSMIALAFSTLLTIPLAKILSSKSKEETKLTNVIENDIKLKEQLKVALKDKSYLYLNLGFFTCGFHVAFLVTHLPHEVALCGHSANVSAYSLALIGLFN
;
A
#
# COMPACT_ATOMS: atom_id res chain seq x y z
N MET A 1 9.31 23.09 -21.99
CA MET A 1 9.79 21.75 -21.60
C MET A 1 10.29 21.03 -22.84
N THR A 2 11.47 20.42 -22.75
CA THR A 2 11.99 19.58 -23.84
C THR A 2 11.25 18.24 -23.89
N LYS A 3 11.27 17.58 -25.05
CA LYS A 3 10.65 16.24 -25.24
C LYS A 3 11.22 15.20 -24.24
N GLU A 4 12.50 15.34 -23.91
CA GLU A 4 13.20 14.48 -22.96
C GLU A 4 12.77 14.70 -21.51
N GLN A 5 12.60 15.94 -21.08
CA GLN A 5 12.04 16.27 -19.77
C GLN A 5 10.64 15.70 -19.58
N ASN A 6 9.79 15.81 -20.61
CA ASN A 6 8.43 15.25 -20.54
C ASN A 6 8.45 13.72 -20.42
N ARG A 7 9.34 13.03 -21.15
CA ARG A 7 9.52 11.57 -21.05
C ARG A 7 9.97 11.16 -19.65
N THR A 8 10.90 11.90 -19.05
CA THR A 8 11.37 11.63 -17.69
C THR A 8 10.25 11.74 -16.65
N ILE A 9 9.44 12.79 -16.74
CA ILE A 9 8.28 13.00 -15.86
C ILE A 9 7.30 11.82 -15.94
N TRP A 10 6.96 11.37 -17.16
CA TRP A 10 6.07 10.24 -17.33
C TRP A 10 6.63 8.94 -16.77
N ILE A 11 7.94 8.69 -16.92
CA ILE A 11 8.58 7.51 -16.33
C ILE A 11 8.48 7.53 -14.80
N LEU A 12 8.68 8.69 -14.16
CA LEU A 12 8.57 8.84 -12.71
C LEU A 12 7.13 8.61 -12.23
N ILE A 13 6.16 9.23 -12.91
CA ILE A 13 4.73 9.09 -12.56
C ILE A 13 4.29 7.62 -12.73
N LEU A 14 4.62 6.98 -13.85
CA LEU A 14 4.26 5.60 -14.12
C LEU A 14 4.93 4.63 -13.14
N SER A 15 6.22 4.82 -12.82
CA SER A 15 6.91 3.99 -11.84
C SER A 15 6.27 4.09 -10.46
N SER A 16 5.94 5.31 -10.00
CA SER A 16 5.25 5.52 -8.72
C SER A 16 3.84 4.94 -8.72
N SER A 17 3.10 5.11 -9.81
CA SER A 17 1.76 4.54 -9.99
C SER A 17 1.79 3.00 -9.93
N LEU A 18 2.77 2.36 -10.60
CA LEU A 18 2.93 0.91 -10.58
C LEU A 18 3.37 0.39 -9.20
N ILE A 19 4.25 1.08 -8.49
CA ILE A 19 4.60 0.72 -7.10
C ILE A 19 3.35 0.76 -6.23
N LEU A 20 2.55 1.83 -6.32
CA LEU A 20 1.30 1.93 -5.55
C LEU A 20 0.29 0.86 -5.96
N ALA A 21 0.18 0.55 -7.24
CA ALA A 21 -0.68 -0.53 -7.74
C ALA A 21 -0.32 -1.88 -7.12
N ILE A 22 0.96 -2.22 -7.04
CA ILE A 22 1.42 -3.47 -6.43
C ILE A 22 1.15 -3.46 -4.92
N THR A 23 1.58 -2.43 -4.20
CA THR A 23 1.49 -2.40 -2.74
C THR A 23 0.04 -2.36 -2.26
N MET A 24 -0.81 -1.54 -2.88
CA MET A 24 -2.23 -1.44 -2.56
C MET A 24 -3.02 -2.64 -3.08
N GLY A 25 -2.71 -3.12 -4.28
CA GLY A 25 -3.36 -4.29 -4.86
C GLY A 25 -3.18 -5.53 -4.00
N VAL A 26 -1.94 -5.82 -3.58
CA VAL A 26 -1.63 -6.91 -2.65
C VAL A 26 -2.38 -6.74 -1.34
N ARG A 27 -2.25 -5.57 -0.71
CA ARG A 27 -2.85 -5.31 0.60
C ARG A 27 -4.38 -5.43 0.58
N GLN A 28 -5.03 -4.89 -0.43
CA GLN A 28 -6.48 -4.87 -0.54
C GLN A 28 -7.06 -6.23 -0.97
N SER A 29 -6.24 -7.16 -1.42
CA SER A 29 -6.64 -8.54 -1.73
C SER A 29 -6.60 -9.48 -0.51
N LEU A 30 -6.04 -9.05 0.64
CA LEU A 30 -5.85 -9.91 1.80
C LEU A 30 -7.16 -10.45 2.39
N GLY A 31 -8.27 -9.76 2.26
CA GLY A 31 -9.59 -10.24 2.70
C GLY A 31 -10.02 -11.55 2.02
N LEU A 32 -9.56 -11.82 0.79
CA LEU A 32 -9.84 -13.07 0.06
C LEU A 32 -9.21 -14.31 0.71
N PHE A 33 -8.21 -14.13 1.58
CA PHE A 33 -7.49 -15.22 2.23
C PHE A 33 -8.10 -15.65 3.58
N ILE A 34 -9.04 -14.88 4.14
CA ILE A 34 -9.64 -15.19 5.46
C ILE A 34 -10.27 -16.59 5.44
N ALA A 35 -11.17 -16.86 4.51
CA ALA A 35 -11.85 -18.15 4.43
C ALA A 35 -10.90 -19.32 4.10
N PRO A 36 -9.99 -19.23 3.10
CA PRO A 36 -9.01 -20.27 2.83
C PRO A 36 -8.07 -20.56 4.01
N ILE A 37 -7.58 -19.56 4.72
CA ILE A 37 -6.73 -19.77 5.89
C ILE A 37 -7.53 -20.44 7.01
N ASN A 38 -8.72 -19.95 7.34
CA ASN A 38 -9.57 -20.54 8.36
C ASN A 38 -9.91 -22.02 8.07
N SER A 39 -10.22 -22.36 6.81
CA SER A 39 -10.59 -23.74 6.44
C SER A 39 -9.40 -24.71 6.39
N SER A 40 -8.17 -24.22 6.24
CA SER A 40 -6.98 -25.05 6.09
C SER A 40 -6.03 -25.04 7.29
N THR A 41 -6.32 -24.20 8.28
CA THR A 41 -5.52 -24.08 9.51
C THR A 41 -6.42 -24.17 10.75
N SER A 42 -5.82 -24.22 11.94
CA SER A 42 -6.55 -24.15 13.22
C SER A 42 -6.95 -22.74 13.64
N LEU A 43 -6.65 -21.73 12.81
CA LEU A 43 -6.97 -20.33 13.10
C LEU A 43 -8.43 -20.04 12.84
N ASP A 44 -9.08 -19.41 13.81
CA ASP A 44 -10.45 -18.93 13.65
C ASP A 44 -10.50 -17.60 12.87
N ILE A 45 -11.69 -17.24 12.40
CA ILE A 45 -11.91 -16.02 11.64
C ILE A 45 -11.59 -14.78 12.47
N VAL A 46 -11.83 -14.83 13.80
CA VAL A 46 -11.61 -13.70 14.71
C VAL A 46 -10.12 -13.39 14.79
N SER A 47 -9.27 -14.42 14.98
CA SER A 47 -7.80 -14.26 15.04
C SER A 47 -7.22 -13.72 13.72
N ILE A 48 -7.73 -14.22 12.58
CA ILE A 48 -7.29 -13.73 11.26
C ILE A 48 -7.73 -12.27 11.05
N SER A 49 -8.97 -11.96 11.38
CA SER A 49 -9.53 -10.60 11.29
C SER A 49 -8.81 -9.61 12.21
N LEU A 50 -8.43 -10.05 13.43
CA LEU A 50 -7.64 -9.26 14.37
C LEU A 50 -6.26 -8.93 13.78
N ALA A 51 -5.59 -9.91 13.17
CA ALA A 51 -4.31 -9.67 12.50
C ALA A 51 -4.43 -8.62 11.39
N LEU A 52 -5.49 -8.69 10.57
CA LEU A 52 -5.74 -7.69 9.52
C LEU A 52 -6.12 -6.32 10.10
N ALA A 53 -6.87 -6.26 11.19
CA ALA A 53 -7.19 -5.01 11.89
C ALA A 53 -5.94 -4.34 12.48
N ILE A 54 -5.06 -5.11 13.13
CA ILE A 54 -3.74 -4.65 13.56
C ILE A 54 -2.95 -4.14 12.36
N GLY A 55 -3.04 -4.85 11.23
CA GLY A 55 -2.40 -4.43 9.97
C GLY A 55 -2.88 -3.07 9.48
N GLN A 56 -4.17 -2.75 9.58
CA GLN A 56 -4.67 -1.40 9.22
C GLN A 56 -4.04 -0.32 10.10
N PHE A 57 -3.94 -0.57 11.41
CA PHE A 57 -3.33 0.36 12.34
C PHE A 57 -1.82 0.55 12.06
N ILE A 58 -1.08 -0.55 11.90
CA ILE A 58 0.36 -0.53 11.60
C ILE A 58 0.63 0.16 10.25
N TRP A 59 -0.18 -0.10 9.23
CA TRP A 59 -0.06 0.57 7.94
C TRP A 59 -0.19 2.09 8.06
N GLY A 60 -1.18 2.57 8.84
CA GLY A 60 -1.33 4.00 9.10
C GLY A 60 -0.17 4.58 9.90
N LEU A 61 0.25 3.91 10.99
CA LEU A 61 1.31 4.36 11.88
C LEU A 61 2.68 4.44 11.19
N THR A 62 2.98 3.52 10.30
CA THR A 62 4.29 3.45 9.64
C THR A 62 4.49 4.48 8.53
N GLN A 63 3.41 5.01 7.93
CA GLN A 63 3.50 6.01 6.86
C GLN A 63 4.26 7.28 7.26
N PRO A 64 3.92 7.99 8.37
CA PRO A 64 4.68 9.16 8.77
C PRO A 64 6.13 8.84 9.16
N ILE A 65 6.38 7.66 9.74
CA ILE A 65 7.73 7.22 10.12
C ILE A 65 8.59 7.01 8.85
N PHE A 66 8.10 6.23 7.89
CA PHE A 66 8.81 5.99 6.65
C PHE A 66 8.88 7.24 5.77
N GLY A 67 7.86 8.11 5.82
CA GLY A 67 7.90 9.41 5.17
C GLY A 67 9.05 10.27 5.67
N ALA A 68 9.18 10.42 6.98
CA ALA A 68 10.28 11.18 7.59
C ALA A 68 11.67 10.58 7.27
N ILE A 69 11.79 9.25 7.19
CA ILE A 69 13.03 8.58 6.76
C ILE A 69 13.31 8.83 5.28
N ALA A 70 12.28 8.75 4.43
CA ALA A 70 12.39 8.98 2.99
C ALA A 70 12.80 10.43 2.68
N ASP A 71 12.31 11.39 3.43
CA ASP A 71 12.69 12.79 3.28
C ASP A 71 14.16 13.05 3.65
N LYS A 72 14.67 12.40 4.69
CA LYS A 72 16.05 12.57 5.17
C LYS A 72 17.07 11.72 4.40
N LYS A 73 16.74 10.46 4.09
CA LYS A 73 17.69 9.48 3.53
C LYS A 73 17.39 9.10 2.07
N GLY A 74 16.31 9.63 1.51
CA GLY A 74 15.82 9.28 0.18
C GLY A 74 14.83 8.12 0.19
N SER A 75 13.95 8.10 -0.80
CA SER A 75 12.84 7.13 -0.90
C SER A 75 13.28 5.71 -1.28
N PHE A 76 14.41 5.55 -1.98
CA PHE A 76 14.84 4.24 -2.49
C PHE A 76 14.98 3.18 -1.41
N GLY A 77 15.76 3.48 -0.36
CA GLY A 77 15.99 2.53 0.73
C GLY A 77 14.69 2.15 1.46
N VAL A 78 13.78 3.11 1.63
CA VAL A 78 12.47 2.89 2.26
C VAL A 78 11.60 1.97 1.40
N LEU A 79 11.53 2.22 0.09
CA LEU A 79 10.74 1.40 -0.84
C LEU A 79 11.28 -0.03 -0.95
N VAL A 80 12.60 -0.20 -1.01
CA VAL A 80 13.23 -1.54 -1.03
C VAL A 80 12.97 -2.27 0.28
N PHE A 81 13.14 -1.61 1.42
CA PHE A 81 12.86 -2.19 2.73
C PHE A 81 11.38 -2.60 2.85
N GLY A 82 10.46 -1.74 2.39
CA GLY A 82 9.04 -2.05 2.35
C GLY A 82 8.70 -3.26 1.48
N ALA A 83 9.31 -3.36 0.29
CA ALA A 83 9.14 -4.51 -0.59
C ALA A 83 9.60 -5.82 0.06
N LEU A 84 10.75 -5.80 0.74
CA LEU A 84 11.26 -6.96 1.46
C LEU A 84 10.37 -7.34 2.65
N LEU A 85 9.87 -6.36 3.42
CA LEU A 85 8.92 -6.64 4.50
C LEU A 85 7.64 -7.31 3.97
N MET A 86 7.07 -6.81 2.87
CA MET A 86 5.89 -7.43 2.25
C MET A 86 6.21 -8.83 1.73
N PHE A 87 7.35 -9.00 1.06
CA PHE A 87 7.79 -10.29 0.54
C PHE A 87 7.90 -11.32 1.65
N PHE A 88 8.67 -11.03 2.70
CA PHE A 88 8.86 -11.97 3.81
C PHE A 88 7.57 -12.19 4.59
N GLY A 89 6.76 -11.18 4.81
CA GLY A 89 5.46 -11.31 5.46
C GLY A 89 4.53 -12.27 4.70
N LEU A 90 4.41 -12.13 3.38
CA LEU A 90 3.56 -12.98 2.55
C LEU A 90 4.13 -14.40 2.39
N ILE A 91 5.45 -14.54 2.18
CA ILE A 91 6.06 -15.85 1.95
C ILE A 91 6.08 -16.72 3.22
N LEU A 92 6.17 -16.10 4.40
CA LEU A 92 6.18 -16.82 5.68
C LEU A 92 4.78 -17.19 6.17
N THR A 93 3.74 -16.44 5.80
CA THR A 93 2.36 -16.66 6.27
C THR A 93 1.89 -18.11 6.11
N PRO A 94 2.09 -18.82 4.97
CA PRO A 94 1.63 -20.20 4.81
C PRO A 94 2.32 -21.22 5.72
N PHE A 95 3.51 -20.91 6.23
CA PHE A 95 4.31 -21.82 7.05
C PHE A 95 4.16 -21.58 8.56
N LEU A 96 3.55 -20.47 8.93
CA LEU A 96 3.42 -20.02 10.31
C LEU A 96 1.93 -19.85 10.66
N THR A 97 1.33 -20.89 11.23
CA THR A 97 -0.13 -21.02 11.43
C THR A 97 -0.58 -20.78 12.87
N SER A 98 0.20 -20.08 13.71
CA SER A 98 -0.25 -19.64 15.03
C SER A 98 -0.83 -18.22 14.98
N GLU A 99 -1.70 -17.86 15.94
CA GLU A 99 -2.29 -16.51 16.05
C GLU A 99 -1.22 -15.42 16.11
N PHE A 100 -0.19 -15.63 16.92
CA PHE A 100 0.92 -14.68 17.02
C PHE A 100 1.66 -14.54 15.68
N SER A 101 1.86 -15.65 14.98
CA SER A 101 2.57 -15.65 13.69
C SER A 101 1.83 -14.87 12.61
N ILE A 102 0.49 -15.02 12.53
CA ILE A 102 -0.30 -14.33 11.53
C ILE A 102 -0.39 -12.82 11.81
N ILE A 103 -0.40 -12.43 13.09
CA ILE A 103 -0.27 -11.03 13.50
C ILE A 103 1.10 -10.48 13.09
N LEU A 104 2.17 -11.23 13.30
CA LEU A 104 3.52 -10.82 12.92
C LEU A 104 3.66 -10.69 11.39
N THR A 105 3.18 -11.67 10.63
CA THR A 105 3.36 -11.70 9.18
C THR A 105 2.41 -10.73 8.47
N LEU A 106 1.10 -10.89 8.58
CA LEU A 106 0.12 -10.03 7.91
C LEU A 106 -0.09 -8.71 8.64
N GLY A 107 -0.19 -8.76 9.98
CA GLY A 107 -0.46 -7.57 10.79
C GLY A 107 0.72 -6.61 10.89
N LEU A 108 1.96 -7.11 10.96
CA LEU A 108 3.14 -6.25 11.14
C LEU A 108 3.96 -6.14 9.84
N LEU A 109 4.50 -7.26 9.32
CA LEU A 109 5.45 -7.20 8.20
C LEU A 109 4.80 -6.70 6.92
N VAL A 110 3.70 -7.31 6.48
CA VAL A 110 3.02 -6.90 5.25
C VAL A 110 2.47 -5.49 5.38
N ALA A 111 1.87 -5.15 6.51
CA ALA A 111 1.27 -3.84 6.73
C ALA A 111 2.32 -2.72 6.79
N ALA A 112 3.42 -2.92 7.53
CA ALA A 112 4.52 -1.96 7.58
C ALA A 112 5.18 -1.79 6.21
N GLY A 113 5.38 -2.90 5.48
CA GLY A 113 5.91 -2.88 4.12
C GLY A 113 5.03 -2.10 3.15
N ALA A 114 3.71 -2.29 3.21
CA ALA A 114 2.76 -1.50 2.43
C ALA A 114 2.76 -0.01 2.83
N GLY A 115 2.97 0.29 4.12
CA GLY A 115 3.16 1.66 4.60
C GLY A 115 4.38 2.37 4.00
N ALA A 116 5.47 1.62 3.81
CA ALA A 116 6.68 2.12 3.15
C ALA A 116 6.49 2.38 1.64
N GLY A 117 5.54 1.68 0.99
CA GLY A 117 5.14 1.90 -0.41
C GLY A 117 3.89 2.75 -0.58
N SER A 118 3.53 3.58 0.41
CA SER A 118 2.30 4.38 0.42
C SER A 118 2.32 5.57 -0.54
N PHE A 119 1.13 6.08 -0.83
CA PHE A 119 0.94 7.26 -1.68
C PHE A 119 1.76 8.47 -1.24
N SER A 120 1.80 8.76 0.06
CA SER A 120 2.53 9.91 0.61
C SER A 120 4.04 9.88 0.31
N ILE A 121 4.65 8.70 0.39
CA ILE A 121 6.08 8.54 0.08
C ILE A 121 6.33 8.65 -1.43
N LEU A 122 5.46 8.05 -2.24
CA LEU A 122 5.59 8.06 -3.69
C LEU A 122 5.36 9.45 -4.28
N ILE A 123 4.34 10.17 -3.82
CA ILE A 123 4.11 11.54 -4.28
C ILE A 123 5.23 12.48 -3.81
N GLY A 124 5.71 12.33 -2.57
CA GLY A 124 6.85 13.09 -2.05
C GLY A 124 8.12 12.90 -2.87
N ALA A 125 8.42 11.65 -3.25
CA ALA A 125 9.57 11.32 -4.10
C ALA A 125 9.41 11.86 -5.53
N THR A 126 8.20 11.81 -6.09
CA THR A 126 7.91 12.23 -7.47
C THR A 126 7.82 13.75 -7.58
N ALA A 127 7.14 14.41 -6.65
CA ALA A 127 6.88 15.85 -6.68
C ALA A 127 8.15 16.71 -6.64
N LYS A 128 9.23 16.21 -6.03
CA LYS A 128 10.55 16.89 -6.01
C LYS A 128 11.12 17.11 -7.42
N ASN A 129 10.72 16.27 -8.37
CA ASN A 129 11.21 16.30 -9.76
C ASN A 129 10.18 16.87 -10.75
N LEU A 130 9.08 17.44 -10.25
CA LEU A 130 7.99 17.92 -11.08
C LEU A 130 7.77 19.43 -10.95
N PRO A 131 7.50 20.13 -12.07
CA PRO A 131 6.99 21.50 -12.04
C PRO A 131 5.69 21.57 -11.21
N ASN A 132 5.47 22.73 -10.57
CA ASN A 132 4.31 22.90 -9.67
C ASN A 132 2.97 22.61 -10.36
N GLU A 133 2.83 22.99 -11.64
CA GLU A 133 1.60 22.78 -12.42
C GLU A 133 1.26 21.29 -12.63
N LYS A 134 2.28 20.41 -12.62
CA LYS A 134 2.11 18.96 -12.86
C LYS A 134 1.95 18.13 -11.58
N ARG A 135 2.21 18.70 -10.41
CA ARG A 135 2.17 17.96 -9.13
C ARG A 135 0.79 17.42 -8.80
N SER A 136 -0.25 18.23 -9.00
CA SER A 136 -1.63 17.83 -8.75
C SER A 136 -2.05 16.69 -9.69
N PHE A 137 -1.75 16.81 -10.99
CA PHE A 137 -2.01 15.75 -11.95
C PHE A 137 -1.27 14.45 -11.61
N ALA A 138 0.02 14.56 -11.27
CA ALA A 138 0.81 13.40 -10.86
C ALA A 138 0.24 12.71 -9.62
N GLY A 139 -0.21 13.48 -8.62
CA GLY A 139 -0.87 12.95 -7.44
C GLY A 139 -2.12 12.16 -7.78
N GLY A 140 -3.01 12.71 -8.61
CA GLY A 140 -4.20 12.00 -9.07
C GLY A 140 -3.87 10.72 -9.84
N PHE A 141 -2.89 10.77 -10.75
CA PHE A 141 -2.50 9.62 -11.56
C PHE A 141 -1.85 8.51 -10.70
N ILE A 142 -0.98 8.87 -9.75
CA ILE A 142 -0.37 7.90 -8.84
C ILE A 142 -1.45 7.24 -7.96
N ASN A 143 -2.40 8.03 -7.42
CA ASN A 143 -3.50 7.51 -6.62
C ASN A 143 -4.39 6.54 -7.41
N ALA A 144 -4.72 6.89 -8.66
CA ALA A 144 -5.46 6.01 -9.57
C ALA A 144 -4.75 4.67 -9.79
N GLY A 145 -3.39 4.65 -9.76
CA GLY A 145 -2.61 3.42 -9.79
C GLY A 145 -2.93 2.48 -8.64
N GLY A 146 -3.13 3.00 -7.42
CA GLY A 146 -3.53 2.19 -6.26
C GLY A 146 -4.89 1.51 -6.45
N SER A 147 -5.88 2.26 -6.94
CA SER A 147 -7.22 1.77 -7.27
C SER A 147 -7.17 0.73 -8.41
N PHE A 148 -6.37 0.99 -9.45
CA PHE A 148 -6.15 0.04 -10.53
C PHE A 148 -5.44 -1.23 -10.08
N GLY A 149 -4.53 -1.13 -9.11
CA GLY A 149 -3.93 -2.27 -8.46
C GLY A 149 -4.98 -3.17 -7.80
N GLN A 150 -5.89 -2.61 -7.00
CA GLN A 150 -6.99 -3.37 -6.40
C GLN A 150 -7.86 -4.05 -7.48
N PHE A 151 -8.19 -3.31 -8.54
CA PHE A 151 -8.99 -3.84 -9.67
C PHE A 151 -8.36 -5.08 -10.30
N ILE A 152 -7.04 -5.13 -10.45
CA ILE A 152 -6.32 -6.26 -11.07
C ILE A 152 -6.00 -7.36 -10.06
N PHE A 153 -5.46 -7.01 -8.89
CA PHE A 153 -4.90 -8.00 -7.97
C PHE A 153 -5.96 -8.87 -7.30
N ALA A 154 -7.16 -8.33 -7.02
CA ALA A 154 -8.21 -9.12 -6.38
C ALA A 154 -8.70 -10.28 -7.26
N PRO A 155 -9.10 -10.08 -8.52
CA PRO A 155 -9.46 -11.20 -9.41
C PRO A 155 -8.28 -12.14 -9.70
N LEU A 156 -7.06 -11.60 -9.85
CA LEU A 156 -5.88 -12.41 -10.10
C LEU A 156 -5.57 -13.33 -8.91
N ALA A 157 -5.58 -12.79 -7.70
CA ALA A 157 -5.39 -13.57 -6.49
C ALA A 157 -6.44 -14.66 -6.35
N GLN A 158 -7.72 -14.35 -6.59
CA GLN A 158 -8.80 -15.32 -6.53
C GLN A 158 -8.69 -16.40 -7.61
N ALA A 159 -8.28 -16.05 -8.82
CA ALA A 159 -8.05 -17.02 -9.89
C ALA A 159 -6.95 -18.03 -9.52
N ILE A 160 -5.86 -17.53 -8.90
CA ILE A 160 -4.78 -18.41 -8.41
C ILE A 160 -5.27 -19.25 -7.22
N ILE A 161 -6.06 -18.68 -6.29
CA ILE A 161 -6.65 -19.45 -5.17
C ILE A 161 -7.50 -20.59 -5.72
N ASN A 162 -8.33 -20.35 -6.72
CA ASN A 162 -9.22 -21.36 -7.30
C ASN A 162 -8.45 -22.46 -8.05
N GLY A 163 -7.38 -22.12 -8.75
CA GLY A 163 -6.63 -23.07 -9.58
C GLY A 163 -5.54 -23.82 -8.84
N PHE A 164 -4.85 -23.17 -7.90
CA PHE A 164 -3.64 -23.68 -7.27
C PHE A 164 -3.67 -23.63 -5.73
N GLY A 165 -4.70 -23.02 -5.15
CA GLY A 165 -4.85 -22.85 -3.72
C GLY A 165 -4.22 -21.54 -3.20
N TRP A 166 -4.59 -21.19 -1.95
CA TRP A 166 -4.23 -19.92 -1.34
C TRP A 166 -2.73 -19.76 -1.06
N ILE A 167 -2.01 -20.85 -0.79
CA ILE A 167 -0.57 -20.83 -0.56
C ILE A 167 0.18 -20.30 -1.78
N TYR A 168 -0.14 -20.85 -2.98
CA TYR A 168 0.48 -20.38 -4.22
C TYR A 168 0.09 -18.95 -4.57
N SER A 169 -1.12 -18.54 -4.23
CA SER A 169 -1.55 -17.15 -4.40
C SER A 169 -0.75 -16.20 -3.50
N MET A 170 -0.52 -16.56 -2.22
CA MET A 170 0.35 -15.79 -1.31
C MET A 170 1.78 -15.67 -1.85
N ILE A 171 2.33 -16.78 -2.33
CA ILE A 171 3.68 -16.82 -2.94
C ILE A 171 3.74 -15.93 -4.17
N ALA A 172 2.75 -16.00 -5.07
CA ALA A 172 2.70 -15.15 -6.26
C ALA A 172 2.61 -13.67 -5.90
N LEU A 173 1.77 -13.32 -4.91
CA LEU A 173 1.69 -11.96 -4.38
C LEU A 173 3.03 -11.52 -3.76
N ALA A 174 3.72 -12.40 -3.01
CA ALA A 174 5.03 -12.10 -2.44
C ALA A 174 6.03 -11.73 -3.55
N PHE A 175 6.15 -12.54 -4.58
CA PHE A 175 7.07 -12.23 -5.70
C PHE A 175 6.67 -10.97 -6.46
N SER A 176 5.38 -10.65 -6.57
CA SER A 176 4.94 -9.41 -7.19
C SER A 176 5.46 -8.16 -6.45
N THR A 177 5.61 -8.23 -5.12
CA THR A 177 6.16 -7.11 -4.34
C THR A 177 7.61 -6.80 -4.68
N LEU A 178 8.41 -7.78 -5.10
CA LEU A 178 9.80 -7.56 -5.51
C LEU A 178 9.92 -6.72 -6.79
N LEU A 179 8.87 -6.66 -7.62
CA LEU A 179 8.84 -5.78 -8.80
C LEU A 179 8.90 -4.30 -8.42
N THR A 180 8.58 -3.95 -7.17
CA THR A 180 8.74 -2.57 -6.69
C THR A 180 10.21 -2.15 -6.61
N ILE A 181 11.17 -3.08 -6.46
CA ILE A 181 12.60 -2.79 -6.33
C ILE A 181 13.17 -2.14 -7.60
N PRO A 182 13.03 -2.73 -8.81
CA PRO A 182 13.50 -2.08 -10.03
C PRO A 182 12.76 -0.76 -10.32
N LEU A 183 11.47 -0.67 -10.01
CA LEU A 183 10.70 0.57 -10.15
C LEU A 183 11.20 1.66 -9.20
N ALA A 184 11.51 1.32 -7.94
CA ALA A 184 12.11 2.24 -6.97
C ALA A 184 13.49 2.74 -7.42
N LYS A 185 14.29 1.88 -8.08
CA LYS A 185 15.58 2.28 -8.64
C LYS A 185 15.41 3.32 -9.75
N ILE A 186 14.42 3.16 -10.62
CA ILE A 186 14.08 4.13 -11.66
C ILE A 186 13.68 5.46 -11.03
N LEU A 187 12.84 5.44 -9.99
CA LEU A 187 12.39 6.62 -9.27
C LEU A 187 13.56 7.38 -8.61
N SER A 188 14.53 6.66 -8.03
CA SER A 188 15.68 7.23 -7.33
C SER A 188 16.79 7.72 -8.26
N SER A 189 17.04 7.02 -9.36
CA SER A 189 18.14 7.33 -10.30
C SER A 189 18.01 8.73 -10.91
N LYS A 190 16.80 9.16 -11.17
CA LYS A 190 16.50 10.48 -11.75
C LYS A 190 16.34 11.60 -10.72
N SER A 191 16.18 11.26 -9.44
CA SER A 191 16.13 12.23 -8.34
C SER A 191 17.51 12.78 -7.95
N LYS A 192 18.60 12.09 -8.27
CA LYS A 192 19.96 12.49 -7.90
C LYS A 192 20.56 13.61 -8.76
N GLU A 193 20.07 13.81 -9.99
CA GLU A 193 20.62 14.81 -10.90
C GLU A 193 20.23 16.25 -10.55
N GLU A 194 19.09 16.48 -9.88
CA GLU A 194 18.59 17.82 -9.58
C GLU A 194 18.80 18.28 -8.13
N THR A 195 19.12 17.38 -7.19
CA THR A 195 19.30 17.74 -5.76
C THR A 195 20.54 18.61 -5.48
N LYS A 196 21.38 18.88 -6.49
CA LYS A 196 22.52 19.81 -6.34
C LYS A 196 22.16 21.30 -6.38
N LEU A 197 20.92 21.66 -6.71
CA LEU A 197 20.52 23.05 -6.96
C LEU A 197 19.50 23.64 -5.99
N THR A 198 18.93 22.86 -5.06
CA THR A 198 17.92 23.40 -4.13
C THR A 198 18.28 23.12 -2.68
N ASN A 199 19.36 23.72 -2.19
CA ASN A 199 19.47 24.07 -0.78
C ASN A 199 18.52 25.24 -0.50
N VAL A 200 17.22 24.99 -0.52
CA VAL A 200 16.21 25.90 0.01
C VAL A 200 16.06 25.57 1.48
N ILE A 201 16.42 26.52 2.31
CA ILE A 201 16.16 26.73 3.72
C ILE A 201 15.10 25.76 4.25
N GLU A 202 15.49 24.56 4.65
CA GLU A 202 14.69 23.71 5.52
C GLU A 202 14.73 24.37 6.90
N ASN A 203 13.64 25.07 7.23
CA ASN A 203 13.33 25.36 8.63
C ASN A 203 13.28 24.00 9.34
N ASP A 204 14.25 23.76 10.18
CA ASP A 204 14.45 22.55 10.99
C ASP A 204 13.41 22.49 12.13
N ILE A 205 12.12 22.67 11.77
CA ILE A 205 11.01 22.54 12.71
C ILE A 205 10.88 21.05 13.01
N LYS A 206 11.18 20.67 14.23
CA LYS A 206 11.09 19.27 14.69
C LYS A 206 9.70 18.71 14.39
N LEU A 207 9.62 17.49 13.87
CA LEU A 207 8.37 16.79 13.56
C LEU A 207 7.32 16.92 14.68
N LYS A 208 7.76 16.90 15.94
CA LYS A 208 6.90 17.08 17.12
C LYS A 208 6.22 18.45 17.17
N GLU A 209 6.89 19.51 16.74
CA GLU A 209 6.34 20.87 16.70
C GLU A 209 5.35 21.03 15.55
N GLN A 210 5.65 20.44 14.38
CA GLN A 210 4.73 20.40 13.23
C GLN A 210 3.44 19.66 13.60
N LEU A 211 3.54 18.50 14.25
CA LEU A 211 2.38 17.75 14.76
C LEU A 211 1.57 18.56 15.77
N LYS A 212 2.23 19.27 16.68
CA LYS A 212 1.54 20.09 17.69
C LYS A 212 0.76 21.25 17.04
N VAL A 213 1.29 21.85 15.99
CA VAL A 213 0.59 22.90 15.21
C VAL A 213 -0.60 22.30 14.47
N ALA A 214 -0.41 21.18 13.76
CA ALA A 214 -1.48 20.52 13.01
C ALA A 214 -2.63 20.07 13.92
N LEU A 215 -2.34 19.50 15.08
CA LEU A 215 -3.36 19.04 16.03
C LEU A 215 -4.14 20.18 16.72
N LYS A 216 -3.68 21.45 16.62
CA LYS A 216 -4.41 22.62 17.10
C LYS A 216 -5.32 23.22 16.03
N ASP A 217 -5.12 22.92 14.77
CA ASP A 217 -5.93 23.41 13.67
C ASP A 217 -7.24 22.61 13.58
N LYS A 218 -8.37 23.28 13.79
CA LYS A 218 -9.71 22.67 13.72
C LYS A 218 -10.03 22.13 12.34
N SER A 219 -9.61 22.81 11.27
CA SER A 219 -9.83 22.36 9.90
C SER A 219 -9.11 21.05 9.63
N TYR A 220 -7.87 20.93 10.13
CA TYR A 220 -7.10 19.69 10.06
C TYR A 220 -7.77 18.55 10.84
N LEU A 221 -8.30 18.82 12.04
CA LEU A 221 -9.01 17.81 12.85
C LEU A 221 -10.30 17.33 12.16
N TYR A 222 -11.13 18.26 11.62
CA TYR A 222 -12.35 17.88 10.88
C TYR A 222 -12.03 17.10 9.60
N LEU A 223 -10.99 17.49 8.89
CA LEU A 223 -10.53 16.74 7.71
C LEU A 223 -10.12 15.30 8.09
N ASN A 224 -9.34 15.14 9.18
CA ASN A 224 -8.95 13.82 9.66
C ASN A 224 -10.14 12.98 10.11
N LEU A 225 -11.15 13.57 10.75
CA LEU A 225 -12.38 12.86 11.13
C LEU A 225 -13.15 12.37 9.89
N GLY A 226 -13.24 13.18 8.84
CA GLY A 226 -13.82 12.76 7.56
C GLY A 226 -13.06 11.59 6.92
N PHE A 227 -11.72 11.69 6.87
CA PHE A 227 -10.89 10.59 6.36
C PHE A 227 -10.94 9.34 7.22
N PHE A 228 -11.05 9.48 8.54
CA PHE A 228 -11.23 8.35 9.45
C PHE A 228 -12.52 7.58 9.10
N THR A 229 -13.65 8.27 8.93
CA THR A 229 -14.93 7.64 8.57
C THR A 229 -14.83 6.93 7.22
N CYS A 230 -14.27 7.58 6.20
CA CYS A 230 -14.04 6.97 4.89
C CYS A 230 -13.12 5.74 4.99
N GLY A 231 -11.98 5.88 5.67
CA GLY A 231 -11.01 4.81 5.84
C GLY A 231 -11.58 3.61 6.58
N PHE A 232 -12.41 3.84 7.61
CA PHE A 232 -13.09 2.78 8.35
C PHE A 232 -14.01 1.95 7.43
N HIS A 233 -14.85 2.61 6.64
CA HIS A 233 -15.76 1.92 5.71
C HIS A 233 -15.00 1.12 4.65
N VAL A 234 -13.99 1.71 4.04
CA VAL A 234 -13.20 1.02 3.01
C VAL A 234 -12.45 -0.16 3.61
N ALA A 235 -11.82 0.01 4.77
CA ALA A 235 -11.10 -1.08 5.44
C ALA A 235 -12.03 -2.23 5.82
N PHE A 236 -13.22 -1.93 6.34
CA PHE A 236 -14.22 -2.93 6.68
C PHE A 236 -14.67 -3.72 5.44
N LEU A 237 -15.07 -3.02 4.38
CA LEU A 237 -15.52 -3.65 3.13
C LEU A 237 -14.42 -4.52 2.52
N VAL A 238 -13.20 -4.00 2.38
CA VAL A 238 -12.10 -4.74 1.75
C VAL A 238 -11.72 -5.99 2.57
N THR A 239 -11.85 -5.94 3.88
CA THR A 239 -11.47 -7.07 4.75
C THR A 239 -12.60 -8.10 4.86
N HIS A 240 -13.83 -7.66 5.13
CA HIS A 240 -14.91 -8.58 5.53
C HIS A 240 -15.89 -8.91 4.41
N LEU A 241 -16.02 -8.10 3.35
CA LEU A 241 -16.92 -8.38 2.24
C LEU A 241 -16.75 -9.80 1.65
N PRO A 242 -15.53 -10.34 1.44
CA PRO A 242 -15.37 -11.70 0.93
C PRO A 242 -16.01 -12.75 1.83
N HIS A 243 -15.93 -12.58 3.14
CA HIS A 243 -16.52 -13.50 4.11
C HIS A 243 -18.06 -13.40 4.11
N GLU A 244 -18.60 -12.18 4.12
CA GLU A 244 -20.04 -11.94 4.07
C GLU A 244 -20.69 -12.51 2.81
N VAL A 245 -20.04 -12.31 1.65
CA VAL A 245 -20.49 -12.87 0.37
C VAL A 245 -20.54 -14.40 0.42
N ALA A 246 -19.56 -15.04 1.08
CA ALA A 246 -19.54 -16.50 1.26
C ALA A 246 -20.67 -16.97 2.21
N LEU A 247 -20.95 -16.23 3.29
CA LEU A 247 -22.06 -16.53 4.20
C LEU A 247 -23.43 -16.43 3.51
N CYS A 248 -23.57 -15.54 2.53
CA CYS A 248 -24.76 -15.43 1.68
C CYS A 248 -24.85 -16.54 0.62
N GLY A 249 -23.92 -17.50 0.59
CA GLY A 249 -23.92 -18.63 -0.33
C GLY A 249 -23.42 -18.30 -1.74
N HIS A 250 -22.79 -17.14 -1.95
CA HIS A 250 -22.23 -16.77 -3.23
C HIS A 250 -20.79 -17.28 -3.39
N SER A 251 -20.36 -17.44 -4.63
CA SER A 251 -19.01 -17.91 -4.95
C SER A 251 -17.93 -16.88 -4.60
N ALA A 252 -16.72 -17.34 -4.30
CA ALA A 252 -15.56 -16.49 -4.03
C ALA A 252 -15.21 -15.54 -5.20
N ASN A 253 -15.59 -15.89 -6.43
CA ASN A 253 -15.42 -15.01 -7.59
C ASN A 253 -16.26 -13.72 -7.46
N VAL A 254 -17.48 -13.81 -6.89
CA VAL A 254 -18.32 -12.63 -6.62
C VAL A 254 -17.59 -11.66 -5.69
N SER A 255 -16.96 -12.19 -4.63
CA SER A 255 -16.14 -11.39 -3.70
C SER A 255 -14.99 -10.68 -4.42
N ALA A 256 -14.24 -11.40 -5.26
CA ALA A 256 -13.11 -10.84 -5.97
C ALA A 256 -13.53 -9.75 -6.98
N TYR A 257 -14.62 -9.97 -7.72
CA TYR A 257 -15.16 -8.95 -8.63
C TYR A 257 -15.74 -7.76 -7.90
N SER A 258 -16.37 -7.95 -6.75
CA SER A 258 -16.85 -6.84 -5.92
C SER A 258 -15.69 -5.98 -5.43
N LEU A 259 -14.60 -6.59 -4.94
CA LEU A 259 -13.38 -5.85 -4.57
C LEU A 259 -12.75 -5.14 -5.77
N ALA A 260 -12.74 -5.77 -6.94
CA ALA A 260 -12.25 -5.14 -8.16
C ALA A 260 -13.08 -3.92 -8.54
N LEU A 261 -14.41 -4.02 -8.49
CA LEU A 261 -15.30 -2.89 -8.78
C LEU A 261 -15.13 -1.74 -7.77
N ILE A 262 -14.93 -2.06 -6.48
CA ILE A 262 -14.56 -1.04 -5.49
C ILE A 262 -13.29 -0.33 -5.94
N GLY A 263 -12.25 -1.06 -6.35
CA GLY A 263 -11.02 -0.46 -6.86
C GLY A 263 -11.22 0.39 -8.12
N LEU A 264 -12.10 -0.01 -9.02
CA LEU A 264 -12.33 0.71 -10.27
C LEU A 264 -13.09 2.04 -10.06
N PHE A 265 -14.01 2.08 -9.10
CA PHE A 265 -14.91 3.23 -8.87
C PHE A 265 -14.54 4.07 -7.64
N ASN A 266 -13.45 3.76 -6.95
CA ASN A 266 -12.93 4.51 -5.80
C ASN A 266 -11.89 5.61 -6.25
#